data_756b3b318a763033080cddf04ca0c787
#
_entry.id   756b3b318a763033080cddf04ca0c787
#
_cell.length_a   1.000
_cell.length_b   1.000
_cell.length_c   1.000
_cell.angle_alpha   90.00
_cell.angle_beta   90.00
_cell.angle_gamma   90.00
#
_symmetry.space_group_name_H-M   'P 1'
#
loop_
_entity.id
_entity.type
_entity.pdbx_description
1 polymer ?
#
loop_
_entity_poly.entity_id
_entity_poly.type
_entity_poly.pdbx_seq_one_letter_code
_entity_poly.pdbx_strand_id
1 'polypeptide(L)'
;MNKISKIFVAGTVTLGTALGINISNEEESHNEAQAITTQPWYTYSGYTLEGGDFVLDQSFFNGLKAGNMTFNEIKVNSKYHSGSSSKVIYDQTFQQTNGKTANSVTFSIQNKSVSLKDIRVQYGENYKYQQPINGDKETSSDGLYGYQVGDGNIVFHVSDGYVTSAVVS
;
A
#
# COMPACT_ATOMS: atom_id res chain seq x y z
N MET A 1 -28.13 9.33 6.28
CA MET A 1 -26.97 8.71 5.63
C MET A 1 -25.72 9.50 6.03
N ASN A 2 -24.97 8.98 6.99
CA ASN A 2 -23.73 9.64 7.43
C ASN A 2 -22.65 9.32 6.39
N LYS A 3 -22.22 10.35 5.67
CA LYS A 3 -21.04 10.26 4.79
C LYS A 3 -19.83 10.10 5.69
N ILE A 4 -19.26 8.91 5.73
CA ILE A 4 -17.98 8.67 6.39
C ILE A 4 -16.92 9.31 5.52
N SER A 5 -16.35 10.41 6.02
CA SER A 5 -15.28 11.12 5.32
C SER A 5 -14.05 10.21 5.24
N LYS A 6 -13.58 9.96 4.03
CA LYS A 6 -12.30 9.30 3.79
C LYS A 6 -11.20 10.22 4.29
N ILE A 7 -10.51 9.86 5.35
CA ILE A 7 -9.33 10.59 5.81
C ILE A 7 -8.11 9.90 5.21
N PHE A 8 -7.58 10.50 4.15
CA PHE A 8 -6.28 10.12 3.62
C PHE A 8 -5.23 10.90 4.41
N VAL A 9 -4.43 10.22 5.19
CA VAL A 9 -3.24 10.80 5.79
C VAL A 9 -2.03 10.27 5.04
N ALA A 10 -1.70 10.94 3.94
CA ALA A 10 -0.39 10.80 3.33
C ALA A 10 0.52 11.81 4.05
N GLY A 11 1.33 11.35 4.98
CA GLY A 11 2.18 12.22 5.77
C GLY A 11 3.66 12.00 5.47
N THR A 12 4.35 13.05 5.08
CA THR A 12 5.79 13.16 5.37
C THR A 12 5.92 13.81 6.73
N VAL A 13 6.38 13.08 7.74
CA VAL A 13 6.78 13.70 9.01
C VAL A 13 8.10 14.42 8.74
N THR A 14 8.01 15.73 8.53
CA THR A 14 9.16 16.60 8.71
C THR A 14 9.31 16.85 10.20
N LEU A 15 10.18 16.10 10.84
CA LEU A 15 10.67 16.51 12.16
C LEU A 15 11.45 17.79 11.96
N GLY A 16 10.91 18.87 12.52
CA GLY A 16 11.49 20.19 12.44
C GLY A 16 12.95 20.18 12.89
N THR A 17 13.80 20.74 12.06
CA THR A 17 15.17 21.10 12.43
C THR A 17 15.11 22.13 13.54
N ALA A 18 15.41 21.70 14.76
CA ALA A 18 15.77 22.64 15.81
C ALA A 18 17.12 23.24 15.43
N LEU A 19 17.11 24.40 14.80
CA LEU A 19 18.30 25.20 14.60
C LEU A 19 18.68 25.83 15.96
N GLY A 20 19.44 25.11 16.74
CA GLY A 20 20.21 25.70 17.85
C GLY A 20 21.39 26.43 17.24
N ILE A 21 21.27 27.75 17.07
CA ILE A 21 22.41 28.59 16.75
C ILE A 21 23.20 28.80 18.06
N ASN A 22 24.28 28.06 18.22
CA ASN A 22 25.27 28.35 19.22
C ASN A 22 26.48 28.96 18.50
N ILE A 23 26.61 30.29 18.62
CA ILE A 23 27.80 31.01 18.15
C ILE A 23 28.80 31.03 19.31
N SER A 24 29.82 30.19 19.25
CA SER A 24 31.05 30.35 19.98
C SER A 24 32.20 29.71 19.20
N ASN A 25 33.20 30.50 19.02
CA ASN A 25 34.45 30.40 18.27
C ASN A 25 35.17 29.06 18.27
N GLU A 26 35.75 28.78 17.04
CA GLU A 26 36.99 28.03 16.77
C GLU A 26 36.95 26.52 17.07
N GLU A 27 36.70 25.77 16.03
CA GLU A 27 37.45 24.67 15.42
C GLU A 27 36.55 24.01 14.35
N GLU A 28 37.10 23.81 13.17
CA GLU A 28 36.41 23.18 12.01
C GLU A 28 36.04 21.73 12.35
N SER A 29 34.82 21.50 12.84
CA SER A 29 34.20 20.21 12.78
C SER A 29 33.16 20.26 11.67
N HIS A 30 33.42 19.58 10.57
CA HIS A 30 32.44 19.27 9.54
C HIS A 30 31.30 18.44 10.14
N ASN A 31 30.32 19.10 10.76
CA ASN A 31 29.04 18.50 11.06
C ASN A 31 28.24 18.43 9.75
N GLU A 32 28.47 17.39 8.98
CA GLU A 32 27.50 17.00 7.94
C GLU A 32 26.18 16.74 8.65
N ALA A 33 25.23 17.65 8.49
CA ALA A 33 23.85 17.43 8.90
C ALA A 33 23.33 16.25 8.06
N GLN A 34 23.33 15.05 8.63
CA GLN A 34 22.70 13.90 8.01
C GLN A 34 21.21 14.20 7.88
N ALA A 35 20.77 14.40 6.66
CA ALA A 35 19.34 14.49 6.36
C ALA A 35 18.69 13.19 6.83
N ILE A 36 17.87 13.25 7.87
CA ILE A 36 17.03 12.12 8.29
C ILE A 36 15.99 11.95 7.19
N THR A 37 16.22 11.03 6.29
CA THR A 37 15.24 10.64 5.28
C THR A 37 14.16 9.84 5.96
N THR A 38 13.01 10.47 6.22
CA THR A 38 11.83 9.73 6.69
C THR A 38 11.33 8.85 5.57
N GLN A 39 11.19 7.54 5.83
CA GLN A 39 10.62 6.61 4.88
C GLN A 39 9.14 6.94 4.64
N PRO A 40 8.67 6.97 3.38
CA PRO A 40 7.25 7.16 3.10
C PRO A 40 6.40 6.08 3.78
N TRP A 41 5.23 6.47 4.28
CA TRP A 41 4.23 5.53 4.75
C TRP A 41 2.86 5.89 4.19
N TYR A 42 1.97 4.91 4.17
CA TYR A 42 0.58 5.10 3.76
C TYR A 42 -0.37 4.53 4.80
N THR A 43 -1.40 5.27 5.14
CA THR A 43 -2.45 4.83 6.06
C THR A 43 -3.82 4.98 5.39
N TYR A 44 -4.58 3.91 5.39
CA TYR A 44 -5.98 3.88 4.94
C TYR A 44 -6.91 3.59 6.11
N SER A 45 -8.06 4.28 6.17
CA SER A 45 -9.10 4.05 7.16
C SER A 45 -10.48 4.05 6.53
N GLY A 46 -11.31 3.07 6.87
CA GLY A 46 -12.66 2.92 6.38
C GLY A 46 -12.84 1.79 5.37
N TYR A 47 -13.96 1.82 4.65
CA TYR A 47 -14.31 0.86 3.61
C TYR A 47 -13.55 1.14 2.31
N THR A 48 -13.08 0.10 1.62
CA THR A 48 -12.40 0.20 0.33
C THR A 48 -13.36 0.05 -0.85
N LEU A 49 -14.46 -0.65 -0.70
CA LEU A 49 -15.42 -0.95 -1.77
C LEU A 49 -16.08 0.31 -2.37
N GLU A 50 -16.18 1.40 -1.62
CA GLU A 50 -16.72 2.68 -2.10
C GLU A 50 -15.70 3.55 -2.87
N GLY A 51 -14.54 3.00 -3.15
CA GLY A 51 -13.43 3.65 -3.84
C GLY A 51 -12.55 2.60 -4.49
N GLY A 52 -11.23 2.73 -4.29
CA GLY A 52 -10.26 1.76 -4.80
C GLY A 52 -9.26 2.42 -5.72
N ASP A 53 -9.58 3.60 -6.23
CA ASP A 53 -8.68 4.46 -7.01
C ASP A 53 -7.43 4.89 -6.22
N PHE A 54 -7.49 4.85 -4.88
CA PHE A 54 -6.32 5.14 -4.03
C PHE A 54 -5.11 4.23 -4.33
N VAL A 55 -5.32 3.03 -4.91
CA VAL A 55 -4.22 2.16 -5.34
C VAL A 55 -3.39 2.78 -6.48
N LEU A 56 -3.93 3.80 -7.16
CA LEU A 56 -3.25 4.56 -8.20
C LEU A 56 -2.54 5.81 -7.64
N ASP A 57 -2.74 6.14 -6.37
CA ASP A 57 -2.11 7.30 -5.75
C ASP A 57 -0.60 7.10 -5.59
N GLN A 58 0.15 8.16 -5.87
CA GLN A 58 1.61 8.14 -5.68
C GLN A 58 2.01 7.92 -4.22
N SER A 59 1.20 8.40 -3.26
CA SER A 59 1.40 8.18 -1.83
C SER A 59 1.26 6.72 -1.44
N PHE A 60 0.25 6.03 -2.00
CA PHE A 60 0.07 4.59 -1.85
C PHE A 60 1.27 3.82 -2.41
N PHE A 61 1.66 4.13 -3.64
CA PHE A 61 2.80 3.50 -4.30
C PHE A 61 4.11 3.70 -3.51
N ASN A 62 4.34 4.90 -2.99
CA ASN A 62 5.54 5.19 -2.19
C ASN A 62 5.53 4.45 -0.85
N GLY A 63 4.37 4.39 -0.16
CA GLY A 63 4.21 3.61 1.07
C GLY A 63 4.42 2.12 0.84
N LEU A 64 3.85 1.58 -0.25
CA LEU A 64 4.05 0.19 -0.66
C LEU A 64 5.53 -0.10 -0.93
N LYS A 65 6.20 0.77 -1.71
CA LYS A 65 7.62 0.67 -2.03
C LYS A 65 8.51 0.64 -0.79
N ALA A 66 8.15 1.38 0.24
CA ALA A 66 8.87 1.43 1.51
C ALA A 66 8.46 0.30 2.48
N GLY A 67 7.48 -0.56 2.15
CA GLY A 67 6.94 -1.57 3.05
C GLY A 67 6.21 -0.99 4.28
N ASN A 68 5.73 0.25 4.16
CA ASN A 68 5.11 1.01 5.24
C ASN A 68 3.62 1.25 4.97
N MET A 69 2.84 0.18 5.06
CA MET A 69 1.40 0.18 4.82
C MET A 69 0.63 -0.07 6.11
N THR A 70 -0.41 0.72 6.35
CA THR A 70 -1.33 0.54 7.48
C THR A 70 -2.77 0.64 6.97
N PHE A 71 -3.60 -0.32 7.30
CA PHE A 71 -5.01 -0.33 6.98
C PHE A 71 -5.81 -0.51 8.27
N ASN A 72 -6.72 0.41 8.56
CA ASN A 72 -7.55 0.39 9.76
C ASN A 72 -6.74 0.05 11.02
N GLU A 73 -5.64 0.79 11.25
CA GLU A 73 -4.72 0.68 12.39
C GLU A 73 -3.89 -0.63 12.43
N ILE A 74 -4.02 -1.52 11.42
CA ILE A 74 -3.21 -2.73 11.31
C ILE A 74 -2.08 -2.49 10.31
N LYS A 75 -0.83 -2.62 10.76
CA LYS A 75 0.35 -2.58 9.90
C LYS A 75 0.43 -3.85 9.06
N VAL A 76 0.68 -3.71 7.75
CA VAL A 76 0.89 -4.84 6.84
C VAL A 76 2.38 -5.03 6.60
N ASN A 77 2.85 -6.25 6.80
CA ASN A 77 4.26 -6.61 6.61
C ASN A 77 4.37 -8.09 6.20
N SER A 78 4.77 -8.34 4.97
CA SER A 78 4.93 -9.69 4.41
C SER A 78 5.90 -10.59 5.20
N LYS A 79 6.83 -10.01 5.94
CA LYS A 79 7.78 -10.73 6.81
C LYS A 79 7.20 -11.12 8.17
N TYR A 80 5.97 -10.70 8.48
CA TYR A 80 5.31 -11.04 9.73
C TYR A 80 4.63 -12.42 9.62
N HIS A 81 5.10 -13.39 10.40
CA HIS A 81 4.61 -14.78 10.40
C HIS A 81 4.15 -15.28 11.78
N SER A 82 4.16 -14.41 12.80
CA SER A 82 3.81 -14.80 14.18
C SER A 82 2.30 -14.75 14.46
N GLY A 83 1.49 -14.24 13.52
CA GLY A 83 0.04 -14.24 13.65
C GLY A 83 -0.57 -15.59 13.24
N SER A 84 -1.55 -16.07 13.99
CA SER A 84 -2.21 -17.37 13.74
C SER A 84 -3.68 -17.22 13.31
N SER A 85 -4.22 -16.01 13.35
CA SER A 85 -5.63 -15.73 13.07
C SER A 85 -5.83 -14.85 11.84
N SER A 86 -7.03 -14.87 11.29
CA SER A 86 -7.51 -13.84 10.36
C SER A 86 -8.46 -12.90 11.08
N LYS A 87 -8.54 -11.65 10.61
CA LYS A 87 -9.44 -10.63 11.15
C LYS A 87 -10.08 -9.86 10.00
N VAL A 88 -11.38 -9.61 10.11
CA VAL A 88 -12.11 -8.75 9.17
C VAL A 88 -12.39 -7.42 9.87
N ILE A 89 -12.04 -6.32 9.20
CA ILE A 89 -12.41 -4.96 9.61
C ILE A 89 -12.98 -4.26 8.39
N TYR A 90 -14.22 -3.80 8.49
CA TYR A 90 -15.00 -3.30 7.35
C TYR A 90 -15.07 -4.36 6.23
N ASP A 91 -14.58 -4.04 5.04
CA ASP A 91 -14.51 -4.92 3.87
C ASP A 91 -13.10 -5.45 3.60
N GLN A 92 -12.22 -5.41 4.61
CA GLN A 92 -10.83 -5.84 4.52
C GLN A 92 -10.60 -7.08 5.37
N THR A 93 -9.91 -8.05 4.79
CA THR A 93 -9.51 -9.29 5.46
C THR A 93 -8.01 -9.29 5.69
N PHE A 94 -7.59 -9.32 6.94
CA PHE A 94 -6.20 -9.42 7.39
C PHE A 94 -5.85 -10.87 7.66
N GLN A 95 -4.73 -11.34 7.12
CA GLN A 95 -4.25 -12.71 7.33
C GLN A 95 -3.04 -12.72 8.27
N GLN A 96 -2.92 -13.82 9.02
CA GLN A 96 -1.83 -14.02 9.99
C GLN A 96 -1.61 -12.79 10.88
N THR A 97 -2.66 -12.35 11.57
CA THR A 97 -2.61 -11.13 12.37
C THR A 97 -2.59 -11.39 13.88
N ASN A 98 -1.95 -10.49 14.63
CA ASN A 98 -2.06 -10.37 16.09
C ASN A 98 -2.99 -9.20 16.50
N GLY A 99 -3.71 -8.60 15.54
CA GLY A 99 -4.57 -7.45 15.75
C GLY A 99 -3.89 -6.08 15.59
N LYS A 100 -2.56 -6.01 15.54
CA LYS A 100 -1.77 -4.78 15.30
C LYS A 100 -0.91 -4.87 14.04
N THR A 101 -0.47 -6.07 13.70
CA THR A 101 0.30 -6.37 12.51
C THR A 101 -0.30 -7.59 11.83
N ALA A 102 -0.32 -7.59 10.51
CA ALA A 102 -0.76 -8.70 9.67
C ALA A 102 0.27 -9.00 8.59
N ASN A 103 0.30 -10.24 8.10
CA ASN A 103 1.13 -10.63 6.96
C ASN A 103 0.61 -9.98 5.67
N SER A 104 -0.70 -9.97 5.49
CA SER A 104 -1.33 -9.37 4.33
C SER A 104 -2.73 -8.82 4.64
N VAL A 105 -3.20 -7.96 3.76
CA VAL A 105 -4.58 -7.48 3.72
C VAL A 105 -5.16 -7.67 2.34
N THR A 106 -6.37 -8.24 2.28
CA THR A 106 -7.18 -8.35 1.07
C THR A 106 -8.33 -7.36 1.17
N PHE A 107 -8.60 -6.63 0.12
CA PHE A 107 -9.71 -5.69 0.04
C PHE A 107 -10.35 -5.65 -1.35
N SER A 108 -11.63 -5.35 -1.38
CA SER A 108 -12.40 -5.18 -2.61
C SER A 108 -12.25 -3.77 -3.17
N ILE A 109 -12.34 -3.65 -4.48
CA ILE A 109 -12.28 -2.39 -5.21
C ILE A 109 -13.63 -2.19 -5.92
N GLN A 110 -14.13 -0.97 -5.91
CA GLN A 110 -15.40 -0.63 -6.57
C GLN A 110 -15.36 -1.05 -8.04
N ASN A 111 -16.43 -1.70 -8.49
CA ASN A 111 -16.53 -2.20 -9.84
C ASN A 111 -16.26 -1.10 -10.89
N LYS A 112 -15.37 -1.38 -11.82
CA LYS A 112 -14.96 -0.49 -12.93
C LYS A 112 -14.33 0.85 -12.51
N SER A 113 -13.90 1.01 -11.25
CA SER A 113 -13.19 2.22 -10.81
C SER A 113 -11.70 2.22 -11.21
N VAL A 114 -11.09 1.05 -11.36
CA VAL A 114 -9.68 0.88 -11.71
C VAL A 114 -9.57 -0.14 -12.84
N SER A 115 -9.03 0.26 -13.98
CA SER A 115 -8.79 -0.65 -15.11
C SER A 115 -7.40 -1.31 -15.04
N LEU A 116 -7.23 -2.43 -15.73
CA LEU A 116 -5.92 -3.05 -15.90
C LEU A 116 -4.93 -2.09 -16.58
N LYS A 117 -5.43 -1.24 -17.51
CA LYS A 117 -4.59 -0.22 -18.15
C LYS A 117 -4.04 0.78 -17.13
N ASP A 118 -4.86 1.25 -16.18
CA ASP A 118 -4.43 2.19 -15.13
C ASP A 118 -3.37 1.54 -14.23
N ILE A 119 -3.55 0.26 -13.88
CA ILE A 119 -2.55 -0.50 -13.12
C ILE A 119 -1.22 -0.58 -13.87
N ARG A 120 -1.23 -0.87 -15.18
CA ARG A 120 -0.01 -0.93 -15.97
C ARG A 120 0.68 0.42 -16.10
N VAL A 121 -0.08 1.49 -16.19
CA VAL A 121 0.48 2.87 -16.19
C VAL A 121 1.17 3.19 -14.87
N GLN A 122 0.56 2.82 -13.73
CA GLN A 122 1.08 3.14 -12.39
C GLN A 122 2.22 2.22 -11.98
N TYR A 123 2.10 0.89 -12.23
CA TYR A 123 3.01 -0.14 -11.71
C TYR A 123 3.98 -0.68 -12.75
N GLY A 124 3.76 -0.38 -14.04
CA GLY A 124 4.58 -0.83 -15.16
C GLY A 124 4.16 -2.20 -15.71
N GLU A 125 4.98 -2.71 -16.64
CA GLU A 125 4.74 -3.98 -17.33
C GLU A 125 5.49 -5.17 -16.70
N ASN A 126 6.22 -4.96 -15.62
CA ASN A 126 6.97 -6.02 -14.95
C ASN A 126 6.14 -6.67 -13.85
N TYR A 127 5.19 -7.50 -14.25
CA TYR A 127 4.30 -8.24 -13.35
C TYR A 127 4.41 -9.75 -13.55
N LYS A 128 4.03 -10.50 -12.52
CA LYS A 128 3.77 -11.94 -12.59
C LYS A 128 2.29 -12.14 -12.88
N TYR A 129 1.98 -12.81 -13.99
CA TYR A 129 0.61 -13.12 -14.36
C TYR A 129 0.26 -14.56 -14.01
N GLN A 130 -0.92 -14.76 -13.45
CA GLN A 130 -1.53 -16.07 -13.24
C GLN A 130 -2.94 -16.08 -13.80
N GLN A 131 -3.21 -17.00 -14.69
CA GLN A 131 -4.55 -17.18 -15.27
C GLN A 131 -5.57 -17.63 -14.23
N PRO A 132 -6.86 -17.31 -14.41
CA PRO A 132 -7.94 -17.90 -13.65
C PRO A 132 -7.96 -19.42 -13.84
N ILE A 133 -8.31 -20.16 -12.80
CA ILE A 133 -8.34 -21.64 -12.84
C ILE A 133 -9.33 -22.15 -13.88
N ASN A 134 -10.40 -21.40 -14.16
CA ASN A 134 -11.49 -21.76 -15.09
C ASN A 134 -11.62 -20.79 -16.28
N GLY A 135 -10.59 -20.02 -16.59
CA GLY A 135 -10.62 -19.05 -17.71
C GLY A 135 -10.24 -19.65 -19.04
N ASP A 136 -10.88 -19.21 -20.13
CA ASP A 136 -10.46 -19.50 -21.50
C ASP A 136 -9.07 -18.90 -21.74
N LYS A 137 -8.15 -19.76 -22.19
CA LYS A 137 -6.71 -19.46 -22.24
C LYS A 137 -6.28 -18.45 -23.30
N GLU A 138 -7.15 -18.12 -24.25
CA GLU A 138 -6.69 -17.46 -25.48
C GLU A 138 -7.08 -16.01 -25.68
N THR A 139 -8.02 -15.46 -24.91
CA THR A 139 -8.53 -14.10 -25.17
C THR A 139 -8.80 -13.24 -23.92
N SER A 140 -8.72 -13.77 -22.70
CA SER A 140 -9.07 -13.03 -21.50
C SER A 140 -7.84 -12.41 -20.84
N SER A 141 -7.92 -11.13 -20.52
CA SER A 141 -6.98 -10.44 -19.64
C SER A 141 -7.27 -10.68 -18.15
N ASP A 142 -8.24 -11.53 -17.86
CA ASP A 142 -8.66 -11.85 -16.50
C ASP A 142 -7.62 -12.69 -15.80
N GLY A 143 -7.40 -12.43 -14.52
CA GLY A 143 -6.41 -13.14 -13.72
C GLY A 143 -5.82 -12.34 -12.60
N LEU A 144 -4.69 -12.84 -12.11
CA LEU A 144 -3.91 -12.21 -11.07
C LEU A 144 -2.68 -11.53 -11.67
N TYR A 145 -2.51 -10.26 -11.31
CA TYR A 145 -1.37 -9.44 -11.69
C TYR A 145 -0.57 -9.07 -10.44
N GLY A 146 0.55 -9.73 -10.22
CA GLY A 146 1.40 -9.55 -9.04
C GLY A 146 2.59 -8.66 -9.33
N TYR A 147 2.76 -7.61 -8.51
CA TYR A 147 3.87 -6.67 -8.58
C TYR A 147 4.69 -6.72 -7.30
N GLN A 148 6.01 -6.81 -7.46
CA GLN A 148 6.97 -6.49 -6.40
C GLN A 148 7.33 -5.02 -6.53
N VAL A 149 7.05 -4.22 -5.50
CA VAL A 149 7.32 -2.79 -5.47
C VAL A 149 8.21 -2.48 -4.26
N GLY A 150 9.51 -2.43 -4.46
CA GLY A 150 10.47 -2.27 -3.37
C GLY A 150 10.33 -3.36 -2.32
N ASP A 151 10.04 -2.97 -1.07
CA ASP A 151 9.84 -3.90 0.06
C ASP A 151 8.42 -4.47 0.17
N GLY A 152 7.46 -3.94 -0.60
CA GLY A 152 6.07 -4.40 -0.58
C GLY A 152 5.68 -5.20 -1.82
N ASN A 153 4.59 -5.94 -1.70
CA ASN A 153 3.95 -6.66 -2.80
C ASN A 153 2.49 -6.25 -2.92
N ILE A 154 1.99 -6.24 -4.14
CA ILE A 154 0.57 -6.12 -4.40
C ILE A 154 0.16 -7.09 -5.51
N VAL A 155 -0.98 -7.75 -5.32
CA VAL A 155 -1.59 -8.62 -6.32
C VAL A 155 -2.98 -8.09 -6.63
N PHE A 156 -3.24 -7.78 -7.88
CA PHE A 156 -4.54 -7.34 -8.37
C PHE A 156 -5.30 -8.51 -8.99
N HIS A 157 -6.54 -8.70 -8.58
CA HIS A 157 -7.50 -9.55 -9.25
C HIS A 157 -8.19 -8.74 -10.34
N VAL A 158 -8.11 -9.20 -11.58
CA VAL A 158 -8.72 -8.53 -12.74
C VAL A 158 -9.81 -9.44 -13.32
N SER A 159 -10.98 -8.85 -13.59
CA SER A 159 -12.08 -9.47 -14.32
C SER A 159 -12.71 -8.45 -15.27
N ASP A 160 -12.99 -8.87 -16.49
CA ASP A 160 -13.50 -8.01 -17.57
C ASP A 160 -12.64 -6.76 -17.81
N GLY A 161 -11.32 -6.87 -17.60
CA GLY A 161 -10.35 -5.79 -17.77
C GLY A 161 -10.33 -4.76 -16.62
N TYR A 162 -11.05 -5.01 -15.53
CA TYR A 162 -11.08 -4.14 -14.34
C TYR A 162 -10.64 -4.88 -13.09
N VAL A 163 -10.04 -4.14 -12.17
CA VAL A 163 -9.65 -4.66 -10.86
C VAL A 163 -10.89 -4.83 -9.98
N THR A 164 -11.05 -6.00 -9.40
CA THR A 164 -12.15 -6.34 -8.48
C THR A 164 -11.70 -6.39 -7.03
N SER A 165 -10.46 -6.76 -6.80
CA SER A 165 -9.85 -6.79 -5.47
C SER A 165 -8.33 -6.69 -5.55
N ALA A 166 -7.70 -6.38 -4.41
CA ALA A 166 -6.26 -6.40 -4.28
C ALA A 166 -5.82 -7.05 -2.98
N VAL A 167 -4.61 -7.61 -3.00
CA VAL A 167 -3.91 -8.14 -1.83
C VAL A 167 -2.61 -7.38 -1.68
N VAL A 168 -2.38 -6.76 -0.52
CA VAL A 168 -1.12 -6.10 -0.14
C VAL A 168 -0.41 -6.95 0.90
N SER A 169 0.91 -7.12 0.75
CA SER A 169 1.76 -7.84 1.69
C SER A 169 3.18 -7.30 1.75
#